data_8ca1ae7a860ce3184b6374f447e9fc8f
#
_entry.id   8ca1ae7a860ce3184b6374f447e9fc8f
#
_cell.length_a   1.000
_cell.length_b   1.000
_cell.length_c   1.000
_cell.angle_alpha   90.00
_cell.angle_beta   90.00
_cell.angle_gamma   90.00
#
_symmetry.space_group_name_H-M   'P 1'
#
loop_
_entity.id
_entity.type
_entity.pdbx_description
1 polymer ?
#
loop_
_entity_poly.entity_id
_entity_poly.type
_entity_poly.pdbx_seq_one_letter_code
_entity_poly.pdbx_strand_id
1 'polypeptide(L)'
;MKKKHTGIHIVAKLRQADVLIGQGKTVPEVCKEIEVSEQTYYRWRQKYGGMSPEMVKELRALQKENARLRKVVADQALDNAILKEAASKNY
;
A
#
# COMPACT_ATOMS: atom_id res chain seq x y z
N MET A 1 -22.63 3.96 -1.89
CA MET A 1 -21.35 3.92 -2.61
C MET A 1 -20.22 3.61 -1.65
N LYS A 2 -19.47 2.56 -1.93
CA LYS A 2 -18.31 2.25 -1.10
C LYS A 2 -17.19 3.22 -1.42
N LYS A 3 -16.78 4.00 -0.44
CA LYS A 3 -15.62 4.86 -0.58
C LYS A 3 -14.36 4.01 -0.49
N LYS A 4 -13.50 4.10 -1.50
CA LYS A 4 -12.18 3.51 -1.40
C LYS A 4 -11.31 4.40 -0.52
N HIS A 5 -10.78 3.83 0.56
CA HIS A 5 -9.88 4.53 1.44
C HIS A 5 -8.45 4.42 0.90
N THR A 6 -7.80 5.54 0.70
CA THR A 6 -6.38 5.57 0.36
C THR A 6 -5.54 5.30 1.61
N GLY A 7 -4.29 4.88 1.44
CA GLY A 7 -3.38 4.64 2.57
C GLY A 7 -3.25 5.84 3.50
N ILE A 8 -3.26 7.06 2.94
CA ILE A 8 -3.18 8.30 3.72
C ILE A 8 -4.43 8.47 4.58
N HIS A 9 -5.61 8.21 4.01
CA HIS A 9 -6.88 8.30 4.75
C HIS A 9 -6.95 7.23 5.84
N ILE A 10 -6.45 6.02 5.54
CA ILE A 10 -6.42 4.93 6.52
C ILE A 10 -5.55 5.31 7.72
N VAL A 11 -4.36 5.86 7.50
CA VAL A 11 -3.47 6.29 8.57
C VAL A 11 -4.12 7.41 9.38
N ALA A 12 -4.78 8.37 8.73
CA ALA A 12 -5.49 9.45 9.42
C ALA A 12 -6.59 8.88 10.32
N LYS A 13 -7.36 7.91 9.82
CA LYS A 13 -8.42 7.26 10.61
C LYS A 13 -7.84 6.46 11.78
N LEU A 14 -6.72 5.78 11.59
CA LEU A 14 -6.06 5.05 12.67
C LEU A 14 -5.53 5.98 13.76
N ARG A 15 -5.03 7.15 13.40
CA ARG A 15 -4.62 8.18 14.36
C ARG A 15 -5.81 8.70 15.15
N GLN A 16 -6.92 8.95 14.48
CA GLN A 16 -8.17 9.34 15.13
C GLN A 16 -8.62 8.26 16.11
N ALA A 17 -8.54 7.00 15.69
CA ALA A 17 -8.85 5.85 16.54
C ALA A 17 -7.97 5.83 17.79
N ASP A 18 -6.69 6.08 17.67
CA ASP A 18 -5.76 6.11 18.80
C ASP A 18 -6.15 7.20 19.81
N VAL A 19 -6.53 8.38 19.31
CA VAL A 19 -6.99 9.47 20.18
C VAL A 19 -8.26 9.07 20.93
N LEU A 20 -9.23 8.46 20.23
CA LEU A 20 -10.48 8.03 20.84
C LEU A 20 -10.27 6.93 21.88
N ILE A 21 -9.40 5.98 21.61
CA ILE A 21 -9.03 4.94 22.57
C ILE A 21 -8.36 5.56 23.80
N GLY A 22 -7.49 6.55 23.57
CA GLY A 22 -6.87 7.30 24.68
C GLY A 22 -7.87 8.05 25.53
N GLN A 23 -9.03 8.38 24.97
CA GLN A 23 -10.14 9.02 25.71
C GLN A 23 -11.02 8.02 26.45
N GLY A 24 -10.71 6.73 26.36
CA GLY A 24 -11.45 5.70 27.08
C GLY A 24 -12.54 5.00 26.26
N LYS A 25 -12.63 5.27 24.96
CA LYS A 25 -13.60 4.59 24.11
C LYS A 25 -13.17 3.18 23.78
N THR A 26 -14.15 2.29 23.63
CA THR A 26 -13.89 0.90 23.25
C THR A 26 -13.66 0.79 21.76
N VAL A 27 -13.05 -0.31 21.32
CA VAL A 27 -12.81 -0.56 19.89
C VAL A 27 -14.10 -0.55 19.07
N PRO A 28 -15.21 -1.20 19.50
CA PRO A 28 -16.47 -1.11 18.75
C PRO A 28 -16.98 0.34 18.59
N GLU A 29 -16.87 1.14 19.63
CA GLU A 29 -17.30 2.55 19.58
C GLU A 29 -16.41 3.35 18.61
N VAL A 30 -15.12 3.12 18.65
CA VAL A 30 -14.15 3.79 17.76
C VAL A 30 -14.42 3.42 16.30
N CYS A 31 -14.63 2.13 16.01
CA CYS A 31 -14.93 1.67 14.66
C CYS A 31 -16.19 2.30 14.11
N LYS A 32 -17.20 2.47 14.97
CA LYS A 32 -18.45 3.13 14.58
C LYS A 32 -18.20 4.60 14.22
N GLU A 33 -17.38 5.30 14.98
CA GLU A 33 -17.06 6.71 14.71
C GLU A 33 -16.23 6.90 13.45
N ILE A 34 -15.27 6.03 13.19
CA ILE A 34 -14.45 6.10 11.97
C ILE A 34 -15.12 5.39 10.78
N GLU A 35 -16.33 4.88 10.97
CA GLU A 35 -17.16 4.30 9.92
C GLU A 35 -16.54 3.09 9.23
N VAL A 36 -15.96 2.20 10.02
CA VAL A 36 -15.40 0.93 9.50
C VAL A 36 -15.83 -0.23 10.39
N SER A 37 -15.76 -1.44 9.86
CA SER A 37 -15.97 -2.64 10.67
C SER A 37 -14.75 -2.90 11.55
N GLU A 38 -14.95 -3.65 12.65
CA GLU A 38 -13.85 -4.06 13.51
C GLU A 38 -12.82 -4.88 12.73
N GLN A 39 -13.29 -5.75 11.84
CA GLN A 39 -12.44 -6.57 10.99
C GLN A 39 -11.54 -5.70 10.10
N THR A 40 -12.11 -4.69 9.48
CA THR A 40 -11.37 -3.73 8.67
C THR A 40 -10.37 -2.94 9.53
N TYR A 41 -10.79 -2.51 10.71
CA TYR A 41 -9.93 -1.78 11.65
C TYR A 41 -8.68 -2.59 12.00
N TYR A 42 -8.84 -3.86 12.38
CA TYR A 42 -7.71 -4.70 12.75
C TYR A 42 -6.80 -4.99 11.55
N ARG A 43 -7.37 -5.19 10.37
CA ARG A 43 -6.60 -5.37 9.15
C ARG A 43 -5.76 -4.14 8.82
N TRP A 44 -6.36 -2.95 8.96
CA TRP A 44 -5.64 -1.69 8.77
C TRP A 44 -4.54 -1.50 9.81
N ARG A 45 -4.81 -1.88 11.04
CA ARG A 45 -3.83 -1.78 12.13
C ARG A 45 -2.60 -2.64 11.84
N GLN A 46 -2.78 -3.82 11.30
CA GLN A 46 -1.67 -4.68 10.91
C GLN A 46 -0.86 -4.10 9.76
N LYS A 47 -1.54 -3.55 8.76
CA LYS A 47 -0.89 -3.06 7.54
C LYS A 47 -0.27 -1.68 7.72
N TYR A 48 -0.94 -0.79 8.41
CA TYR A 48 -0.56 0.62 8.50
C TYR A 48 -0.27 1.11 9.92
N GLY A 49 -0.34 0.25 10.90
CA GLY A 49 -0.09 0.64 12.29
C GLY A 49 1.33 1.21 12.44
N GLY A 50 1.42 2.38 13.08
CA GLY A 50 2.69 3.06 13.28
C GLY A 50 3.20 3.87 12.10
N MET A 51 2.50 3.88 10.98
CA MET A 51 2.90 4.68 9.81
C MET A 51 2.38 6.11 9.90
N SER A 52 3.21 7.06 9.48
CA SER A 52 2.78 8.44 9.29
C SER A 52 2.26 8.63 7.85
N PRO A 53 1.48 9.70 7.58
CA PRO A 53 1.07 9.99 6.20
C PRO A 53 2.25 10.14 5.23
N GLU A 54 3.36 10.70 5.71
CA GLU A 54 4.57 10.85 4.90
C GLU A 54 5.18 9.50 4.55
N MET A 55 5.22 8.58 5.51
CA MET A 55 5.71 7.22 5.29
C MET A 55 4.84 6.47 4.28
N VAL A 56 3.52 6.66 4.33
CA VAL A 56 2.60 6.05 3.36
C VAL A 56 2.86 6.59 1.96
N LYS A 57 3.07 7.90 1.83
CA LYS A 57 3.40 8.51 0.53
C LYS A 57 4.70 7.94 -0.03
N GLU A 58 5.72 7.83 0.81
CA GLU A 58 7.01 7.28 0.44
C GLU A 58 6.89 5.81 0.02
N LEU A 59 6.16 5.02 0.78
CA LEU A 59 5.91 3.62 0.44
C LEU A 59 5.24 3.48 -0.91
N ARG A 60 4.21 4.29 -1.18
CA ARG A 60 3.49 4.27 -2.46
C ARG A 60 4.41 4.66 -3.62
N ALA A 61 5.25 5.69 -3.41
CA ALA A 61 6.21 6.10 -4.43
C ALA A 61 7.21 4.98 -4.72
N LEU A 62 7.70 4.31 -3.68
CA LEU A 62 8.63 3.18 -3.82
C LEU A 62 7.98 1.99 -4.51
N GLN A 63 6.73 1.69 -4.20
CA GLN A 63 5.99 0.61 -4.85
C GLN A 63 5.81 0.89 -6.34
N LYS A 64 5.47 2.12 -6.68
CA LYS A 64 5.32 2.55 -8.08
C LYS A 64 6.64 2.46 -8.84
N GLU A 65 7.71 2.94 -8.23
CA GLU A 65 9.05 2.87 -8.83
C GLU A 65 9.52 1.42 -8.98
N ASN A 66 9.25 0.58 -7.99
CA ASN A 66 9.58 -0.83 -8.04
C ASN A 66 8.86 -1.52 -9.20
N ALA A 67 7.56 -1.25 -9.40
CA ALA A 67 6.80 -1.79 -10.50
C ALA A 67 7.36 -1.34 -11.84
N ARG A 68 7.73 -0.06 -11.95
CA ARG A 68 8.34 0.49 -13.15
C ARG A 68 9.68 -0.19 -13.47
N LEU A 69 10.53 -0.35 -12.45
CA LEU A 69 11.83 -0.99 -12.60
C LEU A 69 11.69 -2.46 -12.99
N ARG A 70 10.74 -3.17 -12.40
CA ARG A 70 10.47 -4.56 -12.76
C ARG A 70 10.09 -4.70 -14.22
N LYS A 71 9.28 -3.77 -14.72
CA LYS A 71 8.90 -3.76 -16.14
C LYS A 71 10.10 -3.50 -17.04
N VAL A 72 10.93 -2.53 -16.70
CA VAL A 72 12.14 -2.21 -17.47
C VAL A 72 13.07 -3.42 -17.52
N VAL A 73 13.30 -4.08 -16.38
CA VAL A 73 14.15 -5.26 -16.30
C VAL A 73 13.58 -6.40 -17.14
N ALA A 74 12.27 -6.63 -17.08
CA ALA A 74 11.61 -7.67 -17.88
C ALA A 74 11.73 -7.38 -19.37
N ASP A 75 11.53 -6.13 -19.78
CA ASP A 75 11.66 -5.72 -21.19
C ASP A 75 13.11 -5.91 -21.67
N GLN A 76 14.09 -5.54 -20.86
CA GLN A 76 15.50 -5.73 -21.18
C GLN A 76 15.87 -7.21 -21.28
N ALA A 77 15.36 -8.04 -20.38
CA ALA A 77 15.60 -9.48 -20.42
C ALA A 77 15.04 -10.09 -21.70
N LEU A 78 13.85 -9.66 -22.11
CA LEU A 78 13.22 -10.11 -23.35
C LEU A 78 14.03 -9.67 -24.57
N ASP A 79 14.45 -8.41 -24.60
CA ASP A 79 15.27 -7.87 -25.68
C ASP A 79 16.60 -8.64 -25.80
N ASN A 80 17.24 -8.93 -24.68
CA ASN A 80 18.46 -9.71 -24.64
C ASN A 80 18.25 -11.13 -25.18
N ALA A 81 17.14 -11.76 -24.83
CA ALA A 81 16.80 -13.09 -25.32
C ALA A 81 16.58 -13.08 -26.84
N ILE A 82 15.88 -12.08 -27.36
CA ILE A 82 15.65 -11.91 -28.78
C ILE A 82 16.98 -11.68 -29.52
N LEU A 83 17.84 -10.82 -28.97
CA LEU A 83 19.15 -10.55 -29.57
C LEU A 83 20.03 -11.79 -29.60
N LYS A 84 20.03 -12.57 -28.52
CA LYS A 84 20.78 -13.84 -28.46
C LYS A 84 20.30 -14.83 -29.51
N GLU A 85 18.97 -14.94 -29.66
CA GLU A 85 18.39 -15.83 -30.64
C GLU A 85 18.74 -15.40 -32.08
N ALA A 86 18.63 -14.10 -32.35
CA ALA A 86 18.99 -13.54 -33.65
C ALA A 86 20.47 -13.78 -33.95
N ALA A 87 21.36 -13.59 -32.96
CA ALA A 87 22.78 -13.83 -33.11
C ALA A 87 23.09 -15.32 -33.36
N SER A 88 22.37 -16.23 -32.69
CA SER A 88 22.59 -17.67 -32.89
C SER A 88 22.12 -18.16 -34.26
N LYS A 89 21.22 -17.43 -34.92
CA LYS A 89 20.75 -17.74 -36.27
C LYS A 89 21.54 -17.03 -37.34
N ASN A 90 22.50 -16.24 -36.97
CA ASN A 90 23.32 -15.49 -37.90
C ASN A 90 24.49 -16.37 -38.34
N TYR A 91 24.53 -16.63 -39.63
CA TYR A 91 25.52 -17.57 -40.21
C TYR A 91 26.77 -16.82 -40.65
#